data_506868912e6bbe643274883fe4adb788
#
_entry.id   506868912e6bbe643274883fe4adb788
#
_cell.length_a   1.000
_cell.length_b   1.000
_cell.length_c   1.000
_cell.angle_alpha   90.00
_cell.angle_beta   90.00
_cell.angle_gamma   90.00
#
_symmetry.space_group_name_H-M   'P 1'
#
loop_
_entity.id
_entity.type
_entity.pdbx_description
1 polymer ?
#
loop_
_entity_poly.entity_id
_entity_poly.type
_entity_poly.pdbx_seq_one_letter_code
_entity_poly.pdbx_strand_id
1 'polypeptide(L)'
;MERGYQENSKRLLCVTGTEQMSRHLLSHTRSVFGDRLGVACFTRNVDEPSLFKEYCARKPGIIIGLSEESVEYARARSEGIPIINARFCLHEPRNIDKLFLLPPGKEVLVINKTKLHTEETIRALEDMGIRHIRYVPYYEGCAEDVSGLDTAISPSVFNYGPQHITNRIDIGFRGITIETCAAIAEALDMPKDYLNNYINIQRNVLTQTFKHLSEEYLQAQHLKNTLQSMIDNLDEAIVAVDQENRIVALNALAVELFQLDGETAPGNPFEWLQAQLFGAGHPGHAGGLEDCCEHRRAPVLYDLCVRGALRYHHPDRTLPGCKPCPSQRFQHAPAPLPKA
;
A
#
# COMPACT_ATOMS: atom_id res chain seq x y z
N MET A 1 21.65 12.97 -25.12
CA MET A 1 21.36 11.55 -25.35
C MET A 1 20.90 11.41 -26.78
N GLU A 2 21.61 10.63 -27.59
CA GLU A 2 21.21 10.38 -28.98
C GLU A 2 19.87 9.64 -28.99
N ARG A 3 18.83 10.29 -29.52
CA ARG A 3 17.48 9.73 -29.68
C ARG A 3 17.35 8.91 -30.97
N GLY A 4 18.45 8.75 -31.74
CA GLY A 4 18.46 8.10 -33.05
C GLY A 4 18.77 6.61 -32.99
N TYR A 5 18.54 5.93 -34.13
CA TYR A 5 18.87 4.52 -34.30
C TYR A 5 20.39 4.27 -34.34
N GLN A 6 20.82 3.14 -33.77
CA GLN A 6 22.19 2.64 -33.96
C GLN A 6 22.35 2.03 -35.36
N GLU A 7 23.53 2.15 -35.95
CA GLU A 7 23.84 1.50 -37.22
C GLU A 7 23.83 -0.03 -37.08
N ASN A 8 23.24 -0.71 -38.08
CA ASN A 8 23.14 -2.17 -38.21
C ASN A 8 22.17 -2.90 -37.24
N SER A 9 21.24 -2.23 -36.56
CA SER A 9 20.22 -2.86 -35.74
C SER A 9 18.86 -2.90 -36.41
N LYS A 10 18.00 -3.87 -36.04
CA LYS A 10 16.58 -3.84 -36.30
C LYS A 10 15.99 -2.61 -35.62
N ARG A 11 15.03 -1.91 -36.25
CA ARG A 11 14.62 -0.57 -35.85
C ARG A 11 13.20 -0.52 -35.34
N LEU A 12 13.02 0.00 -34.15
CA LEU A 12 11.74 0.28 -33.52
C LEU A 12 11.56 1.80 -33.39
N LEU A 13 10.43 2.33 -33.83
CA LEU A 13 10.03 3.71 -33.55
C LEU A 13 8.92 3.72 -32.48
N CYS A 14 9.17 4.42 -31.39
CA CYS A 14 8.19 4.63 -30.32
C CYS A 14 7.57 6.02 -30.44
N VAL A 15 6.25 6.11 -30.41
CA VAL A 15 5.51 7.40 -30.41
C VAL A 15 4.89 7.61 -29.03
N THR A 16 5.33 8.68 -28.38
CA THR A 16 4.94 8.99 -26.98
C THR A 16 4.30 10.36 -26.87
N GLY A 17 3.70 10.66 -25.74
CA GLY A 17 3.13 11.97 -25.44
C GLY A 17 4.05 12.91 -24.65
N THR A 18 5.06 12.38 -23.93
CA THR A 18 5.95 13.15 -23.05
C THR A 18 7.40 12.68 -23.14
N GLU A 19 8.34 13.57 -22.89
CA GLU A 19 9.78 13.22 -22.85
C GLU A 19 10.12 12.21 -21.76
N GLN A 20 9.47 12.29 -20.63
CA GLN A 20 9.67 11.35 -19.52
C GLN A 20 9.32 9.94 -19.96
N MET A 21 8.15 9.76 -20.60
CA MET A 21 7.73 8.47 -21.15
C MET A 21 8.73 7.95 -22.20
N SER A 22 9.20 8.83 -23.10
CA SER A 22 10.21 8.47 -24.09
C SER A 22 11.49 7.94 -23.45
N ARG A 23 12.00 8.59 -22.41
CA ARG A 23 13.20 8.16 -21.70
C ARG A 23 13.03 6.80 -21.02
N HIS A 24 11.88 6.59 -20.35
CA HIS A 24 11.61 5.31 -19.69
C HIS A 24 11.43 4.16 -20.68
N LEU A 25 10.67 4.40 -21.74
CA LEU A 25 10.48 3.40 -22.76
C LEU A 25 11.79 3.01 -23.46
N LEU A 26 12.66 3.99 -23.73
CA LEU A 26 13.97 3.74 -24.30
C LEU A 26 14.84 2.89 -23.35
N SER A 27 14.85 3.20 -22.06
CA SER A 27 15.56 2.43 -21.05
C SER A 27 15.00 1.01 -20.94
N HIS A 28 13.68 0.87 -20.85
CA HIS A 28 13.02 -0.42 -20.74
C HIS A 28 13.24 -1.31 -21.97
N THR A 29 13.05 -0.79 -23.18
CA THR A 29 13.28 -1.56 -24.40
C THR A 29 14.74 -2.00 -24.54
N ARG A 30 15.70 -1.18 -24.14
CA ARG A 30 17.11 -1.55 -24.09
C ARG A 30 17.40 -2.65 -23.07
N SER A 31 16.77 -2.61 -21.89
CA SER A 31 16.99 -3.66 -20.89
C SER A 31 16.40 -5.02 -21.33
N VAL A 32 15.33 -5.01 -22.12
CA VAL A 32 14.69 -6.23 -22.66
C VAL A 32 15.43 -6.78 -23.88
N PHE A 33 15.68 -5.94 -24.89
CA PHE A 33 16.18 -6.37 -26.19
C PHE A 33 17.71 -6.18 -26.37
N GLY A 34 18.37 -5.51 -25.44
CA GLY A 34 19.79 -5.19 -25.53
C GLY A 34 20.09 -4.27 -26.73
N ASP A 35 21.36 -4.29 -27.17
CA ASP A 35 21.84 -3.46 -28.27
C ASP A 35 21.44 -3.96 -29.65
N ARG A 36 20.72 -5.06 -29.76
CA ARG A 36 20.26 -5.62 -31.03
C ARG A 36 19.09 -4.86 -31.63
N LEU A 37 18.39 -4.06 -30.82
CA LEU A 37 17.26 -3.25 -31.23
C LEU A 37 17.63 -1.77 -31.20
N GLY A 38 17.68 -1.15 -32.36
CA GLY A 38 17.78 0.29 -32.49
C GLY A 38 16.45 0.94 -32.19
N VAL A 39 16.36 1.69 -31.09
CA VAL A 39 15.12 2.33 -30.65
C VAL A 39 15.23 3.82 -30.83
N ALA A 40 14.29 4.41 -31.57
CA ALA A 40 14.08 5.85 -31.61
C ALA A 40 12.75 6.19 -30.93
N CYS A 41 12.70 7.32 -30.26
CA CYS A 41 11.48 7.82 -29.64
C CYS A 41 11.12 9.19 -30.22
N PHE A 42 9.88 9.32 -30.68
CA PHE A 42 9.28 10.57 -31.09
C PHE A 42 8.25 11.01 -30.05
N THR A 43 8.43 12.21 -29.52
CA THR A 43 7.56 12.80 -28.50
C THR A 43 6.58 13.78 -29.14
N ARG A 44 5.37 13.37 -29.35
CA ARG A 44 4.34 14.06 -30.16
C ARG A 44 4.08 15.53 -29.78
N ASN A 45 4.17 15.87 -28.50
CA ASN A 45 3.89 17.21 -28.00
C ASN A 45 5.16 18.10 -27.86
N VAL A 46 6.33 17.57 -28.23
CA VAL A 46 7.62 18.23 -28.02
C VAL A 46 8.44 18.29 -29.31
N ASP A 47 8.48 17.17 -30.04
CA ASP A 47 9.33 17.05 -31.22
C ASP A 47 8.63 17.65 -32.45
N GLU A 48 9.40 18.25 -33.34
CA GLU A 48 8.92 18.76 -34.61
C GLU A 48 8.46 17.64 -35.55
N PRO A 49 7.34 17.80 -36.27
CA PRO A 49 6.84 16.77 -37.19
C PRO A 49 7.83 16.32 -38.26
N SER A 50 8.80 17.15 -38.59
CA SER A 50 9.92 16.83 -39.53
C SER A 50 10.77 15.68 -39.00
N LEU A 51 11.00 15.60 -37.68
CA LEU A 51 11.76 14.53 -37.05
C LEU A 51 11.05 13.18 -37.18
N PHE A 52 9.71 13.15 -37.10
CA PHE A 52 8.95 11.92 -37.33
C PHE A 52 9.14 11.38 -38.76
N LYS A 53 9.11 12.29 -39.76
CA LYS A 53 9.36 11.93 -41.16
C LYS A 53 10.79 11.40 -41.35
N GLU A 54 11.78 12.01 -40.68
CA GLU A 54 13.17 11.55 -40.73
C GLU A 54 13.30 10.14 -40.16
N TYR A 55 12.65 9.85 -39.01
CA TYR A 55 12.64 8.50 -38.43
C TYR A 55 11.95 7.48 -39.33
N CYS A 56 10.83 7.83 -39.98
CA CYS A 56 10.15 6.96 -40.94
C CYS A 56 10.99 6.73 -42.21
N ALA A 57 11.75 7.73 -42.69
CA ALA A 57 12.66 7.60 -43.82
C ALA A 57 13.79 6.56 -43.56
N ARG A 58 14.13 6.33 -42.30
CA ARG A 58 15.08 5.28 -41.89
C ARG A 58 14.47 3.88 -41.85
N LYS A 59 13.20 3.72 -42.27
CA LYS A 59 12.45 2.48 -42.41
C LYS A 59 12.46 1.62 -41.14
N PRO A 60 11.86 2.06 -40.02
CA PRO A 60 11.68 1.19 -38.88
C PRO A 60 10.82 -0.02 -39.27
N GLY A 61 11.13 -1.20 -38.76
CA GLY A 61 10.36 -2.40 -39.05
C GLY A 61 8.99 -2.41 -38.37
N ILE A 62 8.85 -1.61 -37.27
CA ILE A 62 7.58 -1.46 -36.54
C ILE A 62 7.54 -0.12 -35.82
N ILE A 63 6.33 0.43 -35.67
CA ILE A 63 6.05 1.58 -34.82
C ILE A 63 5.14 1.12 -33.66
N ILE A 64 5.46 1.55 -32.43
CA ILE A 64 4.58 1.39 -31.29
C ILE A 64 4.05 2.74 -30.83
N GLY A 65 2.75 2.86 -30.68
CA GLY A 65 2.09 4.00 -30.03
C GLY A 65 1.75 3.68 -28.58
N LEU A 66 1.95 4.65 -27.69
CA LEU A 66 1.72 4.49 -26.26
C LEU A 66 0.33 4.98 -25.82
N SER A 67 -0.48 5.43 -26.74
CA SER A 67 -1.87 5.80 -26.57
C SER A 67 -2.56 5.73 -27.91
N GLU A 68 -3.87 5.73 -27.90
CA GLU A 68 -4.68 5.77 -29.12
C GLU A 68 -4.30 6.97 -30.03
N GLU A 69 -4.16 8.16 -29.42
CA GLU A 69 -3.71 9.37 -30.11
C GLU A 69 -2.31 9.21 -30.75
N SER A 70 -1.40 8.47 -30.09
CA SER A 70 -0.06 8.21 -30.64
C SER A 70 -0.11 7.24 -31.82
N VAL A 71 -0.98 6.23 -31.74
CA VAL A 71 -1.24 5.28 -32.83
C VAL A 71 -1.87 6.00 -34.03
N GLU A 72 -2.88 6.84 -33.83
CA GLU A 72 -3.52 7.62 -34.88
C GLU A 72 -2.55 8.59 -35.53
N TYR A 73 -1.74 9.30 -34.72
CA TYR A 73 -0.69 10.19 -35.23
C TYR A 73 0.27 9.45 -36.17
N ALA A 74 0.74 8.27 -35.74
CA ALA A 74 1.63 7.44 -36.54
C ALA A 74 0.93 6.93 -37.82
N ARG A 75 -0.30 6.41 -37.70
CA ARG A 75 -1.07 5.88 -38.83
C ARG A 75 -1.33 6.92 -39.93
N ALA A 76 -1.57 8.16 -39.53
CA ALA A 76 -1.82 9.26 -40.48
C ALA A 76 -0.55 9.73 -41.23
N ARG A 77 0.67 9.33 -40.76
CA ARG A 77 1.95 9.91 -41.23
C ARG A 77 3.01 8.87 -41.64
N SER A 78 2.76 7.59 -41.42
CA SER A 78 3.66 6.51 -41.84
C SER A 78 2.92 5.56 -42.78
N GLU A 79 3.44 5.40 -44.00
CA GLU A 79 2.90 4.48 -45.02
C GLU A 79 3.64 3.14 -44.94
N GLY A 80 2.85 2.03 -44.91
CA GLY A 80 3.38 0.67 -45.05
C GLY A 80 4.22 0.13 -43.89
N ILE A 81 4.32 0.87 -42.78
CA ILE A 81 5.02 0.39 -41.57
C ILE A 81 3.97 -0.18 -40.58
N PRO A 82 4.17 -1.40 -40.06
CA PRO A 82 3.29 -1.97 -39.05
C PRO A 82 3.24 -1.07 -37.79
N ILE A 83 2.01 -0.84 -37.28
CA ILE A 83 1.77 -0.02 -36.09
C ILE A 83 0.98 -0.83 -35.08
N ILE A 84 1.46 -0.88 -33.85
CA ILE A 84 0.74 -1.50 -32.73
C ILE A 84 0.51 -0.51 -31.58
N ASN A 85 -0.59 -0.71 -30.88
CA ASN A 85 -0.84 -0.04 -29.61
C ASN A 85 -0.15 -0.83 -28.50
N ALA A 86 0.81 -0.22 -27.83
CA ALA A 86 1.55 -0.87 -26.75
C ALA A 86 0.65 -1.03 -25.51
N ARG A 87 0.65 -2.22 -24.93
CA ARG A 87 0.07 -2.48 -23.61
C ARG A 87 1.12 -2.31 -22.54
N PHE A 88 0.67 -1.87 -21.36
CA PHE A 88 1.54 -1.54 -20.24
C PHE A 88 1.23 -2.38 -19.01
N CYS A 89 2.29 -2.61 -18.23
CA CYS A 89 2.22 -3.14 -16.87
C CYS A 89 3.07 -2.27 -15.92
N LEU A 90 2.91 -2.44 -14.63
CA LEU A 90 3.86 -1.91 -13.66
C LEU A 90 5.15 -2.71 -13.79
N HIS A 91 6.19 -2.07 -14.34
CA HIS A 91 7.45 -2.75 -14.67
C HIS A 91 8.48 -2.65 -13.55
N GLU A 92 8.59 -1.48 -12.94
CA GLU A 92 9.44 -1.23 -11.77
C GLU A 92 8.59 -0.64 -10.65
N PRO A 93 7.81 -1.48 -9.93
CA PRO A 93 6.99 -0.99 -8.85
C PRO A 93 7.87 -0.40 -7.74
N ARG A 94 7.50 0.81 -7.31
CA ARG A 94 8.15 1.53 -6.21
C ARG A 94 7.13 1.84 -5.14
N ASN A 95 7.58 1.92 -3.89
CA ASN A 95 6.72 2.29 -2.75
C ASN A 95 5.42 1.46 -2.65
N ILE A 96 5.40 0.26 -3.18
CA ILE A 96 4.25 -0.65 -3.06
C ILE A 96 4.04 -1.05 -1.59
N ASP A 97 5.13 -1.18 -0.83
CA ASP A 97 5.14 -1.37 0.62
C ASP A 97 4.27 -0.33 1.34
N LYS A 98 4.35 0.95 0.95
CA LYS A 98 3.54 2.03 1.53
C LYS A 98 2.04 1.84 1.32
N LEU A 99 1.64 1.14 0.26
CA LEU A 99 0.22 0.86 0.01
C LEU A 99 -0.32 -0.17 1.00
N PHE A 100 0.50 -1.15 1.40
CA PHE A 100 0.11 -2.13 2.43
C PHE A 100 -0.01 -1.52 3.82
N LEU A 101 0.64 -0.37 4.08
CA LEU A 101 0.55 0.36 5.35
C LEU A 101 -0.69 1.27 5.44
N LEU A 102 -1.41 1.48 4.34
CA LEU A 102 -2.63 2.27 4.37
C LEU A 102 -3.76 1.51 5.08
N PRO A 103 -4.57 2.20 5.90
CA PRO A 103 -5.67 1.55 6.61
C PRO A 103 -6.68 0.88 5.66
N PRO A 104 -7.26 -0.27 6.04
CA PRO A 104 -8.33 -0.89 5.27
C PRO A 104 -9.49 0.08 5.03
N GLY A 105 -10.01 0.10 3.79
CA GLY A 105 -11.09 0.99 3.38
C GLY A 105 -10.69 2.44 3.11
N LYS A 106 -9.41 2.81 3.29
CA LYS A 106 -8.91 4.15 2.93
C LYS A 106 -9.17 4.44 1.46
N GLU A 107 -9.82 5.55 1.18
CA GLU A 107 -9.98 6.04 -0.19
C GLU A 107 -8.70 6.68 -0.69
N VAL A 108 -8.24 6.25 -1.86
CA VAL A 108 -6.98 6.68 -2.45
C VAL A 108 -7.19 7.04 -3.91
N LEU A 109 -6.78 8.23 -4.27
CA LEU A 109 -6.85 8.71 -5.63
C LEU A 109 -5.84 8.01 -6.52
N VAL A 110 -6.25 7.46 -7.65
CA VAL A 110 -5.34 6.90 -8.65
C VAL A 110 -5.27 7.84 -9.83
N ILE A 111 -4.13 8.52 -9.97
CA ILE A 111 -3.95 9.58 -10.95
C ILE A 111 -3.25 9.05 -12.19
N ASN A 112 -3.86 9.27 -13.35
CA ASN A 112 -3.23 9.04 -14.63
C ASN A 112 -3.74 10.06 -15.67
N LYS A 113 -3.18 10.04 -16.89
CA LYS A 113 -3.60 10.96 -17.93
C LYS A 113 -4.99 10.67 -18.47
N THR A 114 -5.35 9.40 -18.67
CA THR A 114 -6.62 8.97 -19.28
C THR A 114 -7.36 8.00 -18.39
N LYS A 115 -8.67 7.90 -18.56
CA LYS A 115 -9.52 6.92 -17.87
C LYS A 115 -9.00 5.49 -18.02
N LEU A 116 -8.70 5.09 -19.25
CA LEU A 116 -8.18 3.75 -19.55
C LEU A 116 -6.90 3.45 -18.76
N HIS A 117 -5.93 4.34 -18.79
CA HIS A 117 -4.68 4.15 -18.08
C HIS A 117 -4.86 4.11 -16.55
N THR A 118 -5.83 4.86 -16.01
CA THR A 118 -6.17 4.82 -14.59
C THR A 118 -6.74 3.46 -14.21
N GLU A 119 -7.71 2.96 -14.98
CA GLU A 119 -8.34 1.66 -14.77
C GLU A 119 -7.33 0.50 -14.90
N GLU A 120 -6.44 0.55 -15.88
CA GLU A 120 -5.34 -0.43 -16.02
C GLU A 120 -4.39 -0.41 -14.82
N THR A 121 -4.10 0.78 -14.28
CA THR A 121 -3.25 0.92 -13.09
C THR A 121 -3.93 0.32 -11.86
N ILE A 122 -5.22 0.61 -11.66
CA ILE A 122 -6.02 0.02 -10.57
C ILE A 122 -6.02 -1.50 -10.68
N ARG A 123 -6.32 -2.03 -11.86
CA ARG A 123 -6.35 -3.48 -12.10
C ARG A 123 -4.99 -4.12 -11.80
N ALA A 124 -3.89 -3.49 -12.22
CA ALA A 124 -2.56 -4.00 -11.93
C ALA A 124 -2.26 -4.05 -10.43
N LEU A 125 -2.70 -3.07 -9.63
CA LEU A 125 -2.56 -3.07 -8.18
C LEU A 125 -3.43 -4.15 -7.51
N GLU A 126 -4.66 -4.34 -7.98
CA GLU A 126 -5.56 -5.41 -7.51
C GLU A 126 -5.00 -6.81 -7.80
N ASP A 127 -4.39 -7.00 -8.97
CA ASP A 127 -3.72 -8.26 -9.38
C ASP A 127 -2.47 -8.54 -8.52
N MET A 128 -1.82 -7.48 -8.01
CA MET A 128 -0.75 -7.60 -7.01
C MET A 128 -1.26 -7.89 -5.59
N GLY A 129 -2.59 -8.02 -5.39
CA GLY A 129 -3.21 -8.36 -4.11
C GLY A 129 -3.52 -7.14 -3.22
N ILE A 130 -3.33 -5.91 -3.71
CA ILE A 130 -3.62 -4.69 -2.94
C ILE A 130 -5.11 -4.35 -3.11
N ARG A 131 -5.95 -4.97 -2.28
CA ARG A 131 -7.43 -4.85 -2.34
C ARG A 131 -8.05 -4.30 -1.07
N HIS A 132 -7.26 -4.01 -0.05
CA HIS A 132 -7.74 -3.52 1.25
C HIS A 132 -8.07 -2.03 1.25
N ILE A 133 -7.61 -1.27 0.23
CA ILE A 133 -7.90 0.16 0.04
C ILE A 133 -8.94 0.34 -1.07
N ARG A 134 -9.60 1.50 -1.08
CA ARG A 134 -10.60 1.85 -2.09
C ARG A 134 -9.99 2.82 -3.10
N TYR A 135 -9.92 2.41 -4.35
CA TYR A 135 -9.38 3.21 -5.44
C TYR A 135 -10.42 4.17 -6.00
N VAL A 136 -10.07 5.45 -6.09
CA VAL A 136 -10.87 6.49 -6.74
C VAL A 136 -10.13 6.90 -8.02
N PRO A 137 -10.66 6.60 -9.22
CA PRO A 137 -9.98 6.94 -10.47
C PRO A 137 -10.00 8.45 -10.72
N TYR A 138 -8.85 9.00 -11.12
CA TYR A 138 -8.72 10.40 -11.47
C TYR A 138 -7.87 10.58 -12.73
N TYR A 139 -8.36 11.37 -13.69
CA TYR A 139 -7.71 11.61 -14.98
C TYR A 139 -8.08 12.99 -15.52
N GLU A 140 -7.40 13.44 -16.54
CA GLU A 140 -7.66 14.72 -17.18
C GLU A 140 -9.12 14.81 -17.67
N GLY A 141 -9.86 15.82 -17.20
CA GLY A 141 -11.29 16.00 -17.51
C GLY A 141 -12.26 15.22 -16.60
N CYS A 142 -11.76 14.54 -15.55
CA CYS A 142 -12.61 13.93 -14.54
C CYS A 142 -13.38 15.01 -13.76
N ALA A 143 -14.70 14.80 -13.60
CA ALA A 143 -15.58 15.74 -12.91
C ALA A 143 -15.90 15.33 -11.46
N GLU A 144 -15.24 14.31 -10.92
CA GLU A 144 -15.47 13.84 -9.56
C GLU A 144 -14.96 14.84 -8.52
N ASP A 145 -15.75 15.05 -7.46
CA ASP A 145 -15.32 15.83 -6.30
C ASP A 145 -14.38 14.99 -5.45
N VAL A 146 -13.13 15.38 -5.41
CA VAL A 146 -12.05 14.69 -4.67
C VAL A 146 -11.47 15.57 -3.56
N SER A 147 -12.18 16.65 -3.19
CA SER A 147 -11.72 17.64 -2.19
C SER A 147 -11.48 17.04 -0.80
N GLY A 148 -12.15 15.95 -0.45
CA GLY A 148 -12.00 15.23 0.82
C GLY A 148 -10.85 14.23 0.85
N LEU A 149 -10.15 14.00 -0.26
CA LEU A 149 -9.06 13.02 -0.33
C LEU A 149 -7.70 13.68 -0.09
N ASP A 150 -6.84 13.02 0.68
CA ASP A 150 -5.51 13.49 1.06
C ASP A 150 -4.37 12.67 0.45
N THR A 151 -4.68 11.47 -0.06
CA THR A 151 -3.70 10.48 -0.52
C THR A 151 -3.94 10.14 -1.98
N ALA A 152 -2.87 10.13 -2.77
CA ALA A 152 -2.90 9.73 -4.16
C ALA A 152 -1.75 8.79 -4.54
N ILE A 153 -2.05 7.91 -5.48
CA ILE A 153 -1.13 6.99 -6.13
C ILE A 153 -0.99 7.39 -7.60
N SER A 154 0.19 7.34 -8.15
CA SER A 154 0.40 7.55 -9.59
C SER A 154 1.65 6.85 -10.08
N PRO A 155 1.66 6.32 -11.32
CA PRO A 155 2.86 5.85 -11.99
C PRO A 155 3.68 7.05 -12.53
N SER A 156 4.23 7.87 -11.61
CA SER A 156 5.08 9.05 -11.89
C SER A 156 4.43 10.16 -12.73
N VAL A 157 3.08 10.29 -12.72
CA VAL A 157 2.33 11.30 -13.52
C VAL A 157 1.42 12.20 -12.69
N PHE A 158 1.91 12.66 -11.53
CA PHE A 158 1.15 13.52 -10.61
C PHE A 158 0.78 14.92 -11.15
N ASN A 159 1.36 15.34 -12.25
CA ASN A 159 1.05 16.62 -12.89
C ASN A 159 -0.41 16.75 -13.37
N TYR A 160 -1.14 15.65 -13.47
CA TYR A 160 -2.57 15.64 -13.78
C TYR A 160 -3.47 15.67 -12.55
N GLY A 161 -2.88 15.56 -11.35
CA GLY A 161 -3.62 15.47 -10.10
C GLY A 161 -3.91 16.81 -9.43
N PRO A 162 -4.87 16.82 -8.48
CA PRO A 162 -5.20 17.99 -7.70
C PRO A 162 -4.02 18.46 -6.85
N GLN A 163 -3.90 19.80 -6.68
CA GLN A 163 -2.75 20.37 -5.94
C GLN A 163 -2.85 20.17 -4.43
N HIS A 164 -4.05 20.00 -3.87
CA HIS A 164 -4.29 19.86 -2.44
C HIS A 164 -3.82 18.50 -1.88
N ILE A 165 -3.58 17.51 -2.73
CA ILE A 165 -3.11 16.18 -2.29
C ILE A 165 -1.70 16.30 -1.69
N THR A 166 -1.59 15.97 -0.41
CA THR A 166 -0.34 16.05 0.35
C THR A 166 0.45 14.75 0.38
N ASN A 167 -0.24 13.61 0.48
CA ASN A 167 0.39 12.29 0.49
C ASN A 167 0.39 11.70 -0.92
N ARG A 168 1.54 11.80 -1.62
CA ARG A 168 1.71 11.32 -3.00
C ARG A 168 2.62 10.12 -3.03
N ILE A 169 2.06 8.96 -3.41
CA ILE A 169 2.79 7.69 -3.50
C ILE A 169 3.07 7.41 -4.97
N ASP A 170 4.33 7.59 -5.37
CA ASP A 170 4.79 7.22 -6.70
C ASP A 170 5.04 5.71 -6.76
N ILE A 171 4.21 5.01 -7.51
CA ILE A 171 4.28 3.55 -7.67
C ILE A 171 5.26 3.09 -8.76
N GLY A 172 6.06 4.00 -9.30
CA GLY A 172 7.06 3.70 -10.33
C GLY A 172 6.55 3.81 -11.74
N PHE A 173 7.31 3.26 -12.69
CA PHE A 173 7.01 3.41 -14.10
C PHE A 173 6.29 2.22 -14.70
N ARG A 174 5.51 2.51 -15.74
CA ARG A 174 4.88 1.51 -16.58
C ARG A 174 5.85 1.10 -17.69
N GLY A 175 6.12 -0.21 -17.80
CA GLY A 175 6.82 -0.81 -18.92
C GLY A 175 5.86 -1.45 -19.92
N ILE A 176 6.35 -1.82 -21.08
CA ILE A 176 5.55 -2.59 -22.05
C ILE A 176 5.40 -4.04 -21.58
N THR A 177 4.23 -4.62 -21.84
CA THR A 177 3.94 -6.02 -21.48
C THR A 177 4.75 -7.01 -22.32
N ILE A 178 4.80 -8.26 -21.86
CA ILE A 178 5.47 -9.34 -22.58
C ILE A 178 4.82 -9.58 -23.96
N GLU A 179 3.50 -9.40 -24.08
CA GLU A 179 2.77 -9.52 -25.35
C GLU A 179 3.22 -8.44 -26.33
N THR A 180 3.43 -7.20 -25.86
CA THR A 180 3.96 -6.12 -26.69
C THR A 180 5.40 -6.42 -27.11
N CYS A 181 6.24 -6.94 -26.19
CA CYS A 181 7.59 -7.38 -26.54
C CYS A 181 7.59 -8.50 -27.57
N ALA A 182 6.67 -9.46 -27.45
CA ALA A 182 6.53 -10.55 -28.41
C ALA A 182 6.13 -10.04 -29.80
N ALA A 183 5.17 -9.13 -29.88
CA ALA A 183 4.76 -8.52 -31.14
C ALA A 183 5.89 -7.73 -31.83
N ILE A 184 6.70 -7.00 -31.05
CA ILE A 184 7.90 -6.32 -31.55
C ILE A 184 8.91 -7.33 -32.09
N ALA A 185 9.19 -8.40 -31.34
CA ALA A 185 10.15 -9.41 -31.73
C ALA A 185 9.71 -10.17 -32.99
N GLU A 186 8.42 -10.51 -33.10
CA GLU A 186 7.85 -11.15 -34.28
C GLU A 186 7.94 -10.25 -35.53
N ALA A 187 7.48 -8.99 -35.42
CA ALA A 187 7.54 -8.03 -36.51
C ALA A 187 8.96 -7.75 -37.02
N LEU A 188 9.95 -7.88 -36.14
CA LEU A 188 11.36 -7.64 -36.44
C LEU A 188 12.15 -8.94 -36.69
N ASP A 189 11.51 -10.10 -36.68
CA ASP A 189 12.17 -11.41 -36.78
C ASP A 189 13.38 -11.49 -35.81
N MET A 190 13.15 -11.23 -34.54
CA MET A 190 14.18 -11.26 -33.48
C MET A 190 14.22 -12.62 -32.78
N PRO A 191 15.39 -13.08 -32.33
CA PRO A 191 15.48 -14.28 -31.52
C PRO A 191 14.77 -14.11 -30.18
N LYS A 192 14.26 -15.22 -29.62
CA LYS A 192 13.42 -15.21 -28.40
C LYS A 192 14.20 -15.01 -27.08
N ASP A 193 15.47 -14.73 -27.14
CA ASP A 193 16.32 -14.51 -25.95
C ASP A 193 15.94 -13.27 -25.12
N TYR A 194 15.20 -12.31 -25.72
CA TYR A 194 14.59 -11.20 -24.98
C TYR A 194 13.65 -11.69 -23.86
N LEU A 195 13.07 -12.88 -24.00
CA LEU A 195 12.22 -13.49 -22.94
C LEU A 195 13.01 -13.69 -21.66
N ASN A 196 14.23 -14.18 -21.76
CA ASN A 196 15.08 -14.38 -20.58
C ASN A 196 15.39 -13.05 -19.87
N ASN A 197 15.68 -11.99 -20.63
CA ASN A 197 15.90 -10.67 -20.07
C ASN A 197 14.65 -10.14 -19.39
N TYR A 198 13.50 -10.23 -20.05
CA TYR A 198 12.21 -9.80 -19.48
C TYR A 198 11.88 -10.55 -18.19
N ILE A 199 11.99 -11.88 -18.19
CA ILE A 199 11.76 -12.73 -17.01
C ILE A 199 12.72 -12.38 -15.88
N ASN A 200 14.00 -12.17 -16.19
CA ASN A 200 15.00 -11.79 -15.19
C ASN A 200 14.70 -10.43 -14.54
N ILE A 201 14.28 -9.45 -15.34
CA ILE A 201 13.85 -8.14 -14.84
C ILE A 201 12.68 -8.30 -13.88
N GLN A 202 11.63 -9.01 -14.30
CA GLN A 202 10.44 -9.25 -13.46
C GLN A 202 10.78 -10.01 -12.17
N ARG A 203 11.63 -11.04 -12.28
CA ARG A 203 12.08 -11.81 -11.11
C ARG A 203 12.86 -10.93 -10.12
N ASN A 204 13.74 -10.07 -10.60
CA ASN A 204 14.50 -9.17 -9.72
C ASN A 204 13.58 -8.19 -8.98
N VAL A 205 12.58 -7.63 -9.66
CA VAL A 205 11.57 -6.76 -9.04
C VAL A 205 10.82 -7.51 -7.95
N LEU A 206 10.29 -8.70 -8.25
CA LEU A 206 9.58 -9.53 -7.28
C LEU A 206 10.46 -9.88 -6.07
N THR A 207 11.71 -10.25 -6.32
CA THR A 207 12.67 -10.61 -5.26
C THR A 207 12.94 -9.41 -4.34
N GLN A 208 13.15 -8.23 -4.89
CA GLN A 208 13.39 -7.01 -4.11
C GLN A 208 12.16 -6.62 -3.29
N THR A 209 10.96 -6.67 -3.89
CA THR A 209 9.70 -6.37 -3.21
C THR A 209 9.46 -7.36 -2.07
N PHE A 210 9.66 -8.66 -2.33
CA PHE A 210 9.50 -9.69 -1.31
C PHE A 210 10.51 -9.52 -0.15
N LYS A 211 11.77 -9.22 -0.46
CA LYS A 211 12.80 -8.96 0.56
C LYS A 211 12.40 -7.80 1.46
N HIS A 212 11.97 -6.68 0.87
CA HIS A 212 11.54 -5.50 1.63
C HIS A 212 10.33 -5.79 2.52
N LEU A 213 9.28 -6.43 1.98
CA LEU A 213 8.11 -6.84 2.76
C LEU A 213 8.48 -7.80 3.90
N SER A 214 9.43 -8.71 3.66
CA SER A 214 9.91 -9.62 4.70
C SER A 214 10.65 -8.89 5.82
N GLU A 215 11.46 -7.90 5.48
CA GLU A 215 12.18 -7.07 6.45
C GLU A 215 11.19 -6.27 7.32
N GLU A 216 10.18 -5.63 6.72
CA GLU A 216 9.13 -4.91 7.42
C GLU A 216 8.30 -5.84 8.34
N TYR A 217 7.94 -7.02 7.84
CA TYR A 217 7.22 -8.01 8.63
C TYR A 217 8.02 -8.46 9.86
N LEU A 218 9.31 -8.76 9.68
CA LEU A 218 10.19 -9.15 10.78
C LEU A 218 10.36 -8.03 11.82
N GLN A 219 10.48 -6.78 11.37
CA GLN A 219 10.54 -5.62 12.26
C GLN A 219 9.24 -5.45 13.05
N ALA A 220 8.08 -5.58 12.39
CA ALA A 220 6.77 -5.52 13.04
C ALA A 220 6.60 -6.64 14.07
N GLN A 221 7.02 -7.87 13.75
CA GLN A 221 7.01 -9.00 14.68
C GLN A 221 7.95 -8.78 15.86
N HIS A 222 9.15 -8.27 15.62
CA HIS A 222 10.10 -7.95 16.69
C HIS A 222 9.54 -6.88 17.63
N LEU A 223 8.97 -5.81 17.08
CA LEU A 223 8.32 -4.76 17.88
C LEU A 223 7.16 -5.32 18.69
N LYS A 224 6.29 -6.12 18.07
CA LYS A 224 5.17 -6.79 18.76
C LYS A 224 5.68 -7.63 19.95
N ASN A 225 6.69 -8.48 19.73
CA ASN A 225 7.25 -9.33 20.76
C ASN A 225 7.91 -8.52 21.89
N THR A 226 8.59 -7.42 21.54
CA THR A 226 9.20 -6.53 22.52
C THR A 226 8.14 -5.85 23.37
N LEU A 227 7.07 -5.32 22.77
CA LEU A 227 5.96 -4.72 23.50
C LEU A 227 5.25 -5.74 24.39
N GLN A 228 5.00 -6.95 23.88
CA GLN A 228 4.42 -8.04 24.67
C GLN A 228 5.30 -8.38 25.88
N SER A 229 6.61 -8.54 25.66
CA SER A 229 7.55 -8.79 26.76
C SER A 229 7.59 -7.66 27.79
N MET A 230 7.47 -6.40 27.35
CA MET A 230 7.42 -5.26 28.26
C MET A 230 6.16 -5.28 29.13
N ILE A 231 4.99 -5.54 28.56
CA ILE A 231 3.73 -5.57 29.32
C ILE A 231 3.63 -6.85 30.20
N ASP A 232 4.24 -7.97 29.79
CA ASP A 232 4.29 -9.20 30.56
C ASP A 232 5.17 -9.08 31.83
N ASN A 233 6.16 -8.17 31.80
CA ASN A 233 7.02 -7.89 32.96
C ASN A 233 6.43 -6.86 33.94
N LEU A 234 5.23 -6.35 33.69
CA LEU A 234 4.55 -5.45 34.62
C LEU A 234 3.92 -6.26 35.76
N ASP A 235 3.99 -5.71 36.97
CA ASP A 235 3.39 -6.31 38.18
C ASP A 235 1.86 -6.08 38.27
N GLU A 236 1.24 -5.66 37.17
CA GLU A 236 -0.19 -5.38 37.05
C GLU A 236 -0.81 -6.26 35.96
N ALA A 237 -2.01 -6.80 36.22
CA ALA A 237 -2.77 -7.50 35.17
C ALA A 237 -3.35 -6.48 34.19
N ILE A 238 -3.02 -6.63 32.92
CA ILE A 238 -3.42 -5.71 31.86
C ILE A 238 -4.33 -6.43 30.87
N VAL A 239 -5.50 -5.84 30.59
CA VAL A 239 -6.40 -6.23 29.52
C VAL A 239 -6.65 -4.99 28.66
N ALA A 240 -6.26 -5.06 27.39
CA ALA A 240 -6.51 -4.00 26.42
C ALA A 240 -7.73 -4.34 25.58
N VAL A 241 -8.57 -3.33 25.31
CA VAL A 241 -9.76 -3.43 24.48
C VAL A 241 -9.73 -2.41 23.33
N ASP A 242 -10.39 -2.73 22.23
CA ASP A 242 -10.58 -1.82 21.10
C ASP A 242 -11.77 -0.86 21.30
N GLN A 243 -12.11 -0.11 20.23
CA GLN A 243 -13.20 0.86 20.24
C GLN A 243 -14.58 0.19 20.33
N GLU A 244 -14.69 -1.06 19.91
CA GLU A 244 -15.87 -1.90 19.96
C GLU A 244 -15.95 -2.72 21.27
N ASN A 245 -15.11 -2.38 22.25
CA ASN A 245 -15.02 -3.05 23.56
C ASN A 245 -14.70 -4.55 23.47
N ARG A 246 -13.87 -4.95 22.48
CA ARG A 246 -13.38 -6.31 22.34
C ARG A 246 -11.95 -6.41 22.87
N ILE A 247 -11.65 -7.51 23.52
CA ILE A 247 -10.31 -7.78 24.04
C ILE A 247 -9.33 -7.91 22.87
N VAL A 248 -8.30 -7.08 22.83
CA VAL A 248 -7.24 -7.11 21.81
C VAL A 248 -5.91 -7.67 22.34
N ALA A 249 -5.65 -7.52 23.63
CA ALA A 249 -4.44 -8.06 24.26
C ALA A 249 -4.62 -8.29 25.76
N LEU A 250 -3.88 -9.28 26.28
CA LEU A 250 -3.73 -9.53 27.71
C LEU A 250 -2.24 -9.75 27.99
N ASN A 251 -1.79 -9.37 29.19
CA ASN A 251 -0.46 -9.78 29.63
C ASN A 251 -0.48 -11.13 30.38
N ALA A 252 0.69 -11.72 30.60
CA ALA A 252 0.82 -13.02 31.24
C ALA A 252 0.15 -13.06 32.63
N LEU A 253 0.28 -11.97 33.39
CA LEU A 253 -0.35 -11.89 34.72
C LEU A 253 -1.89 -11.84 34.64
N ALA A 254 -2.46 -11.20 33.64
CA ALA A 254 -3.92 -11.21 33.42
C ALA A 254 -4.42 -12.60 33.04
N VAL A 255 -3.69 -13.32 32.19
CA VAL A 255 -3.99 -14.71 31.79
C VAL A 255 -3.99 -15.62 33.02
N GLU A 256 -2.93 -15.55 33.84
CA GLU A 256 -2.78 -16.36 35.04
C GLU A 256 -3.84 -16.02 36.09
N LEU A 257 -4.01 -14.73 36.40
CA LEU A 257 -4.91 -14.27 37.47
C LEU A 257 -6.38 -14.57 37.17
N PHE A 258 -6.77 -14.36 35.90
CA PHE A 258 -8.16 -14.59 35.47
C PHE A 258 -8.42 -16.01 34.98
N GLN A 259 -7.41 -16.88 34.98
CA GLN A 259 -7.46 -18.28 34.52
C GLN A 259 -8.02 -18.37 33.09
N LEU A 260 -7.57 -17.48 32.23
CA LEU A 260 -7.99 -17.39 30.83
C LEU A 260 -7.08 -18.20 29.93
N ASP A 261 -7.63 -18.61 28.80
CA ASP A 261 -6.81 -19.08 27.69
C ASP A 261 -6.38 -17.85 26.88
N GLY A 262 -5.09 -17.56 26.87
CA GLY A 262 -4.51 -16.39 26.19
C GLY A 262 -4.71 -16.40 24.67
N GLU A 263 -4.97 -17.57 24.06
CA GLU A 263 -5.23 -17.68 22.61
C GLU A 263 -6.70 -17.44 22.26
N THR A 264 -7.62 -17.82 23.14
CA THR A 264 -9.07 -17.71 22.87
C THR A 264 -9.72 -16.45 23.43
N ALA A 265 -9.07 -15.76 24.36
CA ALA A 265 -9.60 -14.54 24.95
C ALA A 265 -9.64 -13.33 24.00
N PRO A 266 -8.62 -13.07 23.12
CA PRO A 266 -8.68 -11.99 22.15
C PRO A 266 -9.85 -12.11 21.16
N GLY A 267 -10.48 -10.97 20.84
CA GLY A 267 -11.65 -10.90 19.96
C GLY A 267 -13.01 -11.04 20.68
N ASN A 268 -13.03 -11.55 21.91
CA ASN A 268 -14.26 -11.63 22.70
C ASN A 268 -14.64 -10.23 23.22
N PRO A 269 -15.96 -9.95 23.38
CA PRO A 269 -16.41 -8.75 24.07
C PRO A 269 -15.90 -8.70 25.51
N PHE A 270 -15.61 -7.53 26.03
CA PHE A 270 -15.14 -7.37 27.42
C PHE A 270 -16.16 -7.87 28.45
N GLU A 271 -17.45 -7.77 28.13
CA GLU A 271 -18.55 -8.34 28.94
C GLU A 271 -18.42 -9.87 29.11
N TRP A 272 -17.85 -10.56 28.14
CA TRP A 272 -17.53 -11.99 28.25
C TRP A 272 -16.54 -12.24 29.39
N LEU A 273 -15.50 -11.43 29.51
CA LEU A 273 -14.53 -11.51 30.62
C LEU A 273 -15.20 -11.22 31.96
N GLN A 274 -16.05 -10.19 32.01
CA GLN A 274 -16.80 -9.87 33.22
C GLN A 274 -17.72 -11.02 33.65
N ALA A 275 -18.41 -11.66 32.71
CA ALA A 275 -19.26 -12.81 32.97
C ALA A 275 -18.48 -14.03 33.46
N GLN A 276 -17.27 -14.26 32.97
CA GLN A 276 -16.37 -15.31 33.45
C GLN A 276 -15.90 -15.05 34.88
N LEU A 277 -15.57 -13.82 35.23
CA LEU A 277 -15.05 -13.45 36.54
C LEU A 277 -16.15 -13.39 37.62
N PHE A 278 -17.33 -12.91 37.28
CA PHE A 278 -18.40 -12.61 38.23
C PHE A 278 -19.62 -13.52 38.12
N GLY A 279 -19.66 -14.45 37.15
CA GLY A 279 -20.78 -15.35 36.87
C GLY A 279 -21.94 -14.67 36.16
N ALA A 280 -22.75 -15.44 35.42
CA ALA A 280 -23.85 -14.96 34.58
C ALA A 280 -25.10 -14.45 35.38
N GLY A 281 -24.90 -13.83 36.54
CA GLY A 281 -25.98 -13.55 37.50
C GLY A 281 -26.25 -12.09 37.90
N HIS A 282 -25.51 -11.11 37.32
CA HIS A 282 -25.79 -9.70 37.68
C HIS A 282 -26.09 -8.85 36.43
N PRO A 283 -27.37 -8.61 36.12
CA PRO A 283 -27.74 -7.52 35.22
C PRO A 283 -27.51 -6.19 35.92
N GLY A 284 -26.63 -5.39 35.39
CA GLY A 284 -26.58 -3.94 35.50
C GLY A 284 -27.07 -3.27 36.78
N HIS A 285 -26.32 -3.35 37.86
CA HIS A 285 -26.43 -2.35 38.91
C HIS A 285 -25.25 -1.37 38.77
N ALA A 286 -25.57 -0.15 38.35
CA ALA A 286 -24.76 1.04 38.54
C ALA A 286 -24.77 1.43 40.05
N GLY A 287 -24.52 0.48 40.91
CA GLY A 287 -24.42 0.62 42.35
C GLY A 287 -23.20 -0.15 42.82
N GLY A 288 -22.25 0.61 43.32
CA GLY A 288 -21.03 0.26 44.00
C GLY A 288 -20.55 -1.18 44.04
N LEU A 289 -19.37 -1.40 43.53
CA LEU A 289 -18.49 -2.55 43.75
C LEU A 289 -18.18 -2.83 45.25
N GLU A 290 -18.81 -2.11 46.18
CA GLU A 290 -18.56 -2.23 47.62
C GLU A 290 -19.27 -3.43 48.24
N ASP A 291 -20.37 -3.98 47.67
CA ASP A 291 -21.15 -5.07 48.27
C ASP A 291 -20.65 -6.49 47.95
N CYS A 292 -19.73 -6.66 46.98
CA CYS A 292 -19.16 -7.97 46.63
C CYS A 292 -17.96 -8.40 47.48
N CYS A 293 -17.41 -7.50 48.31
CA CYS A 293 -16.17 -7.74 49.06
C CYS A 293 -16.34 -8.58 50.33
N GLU A 294 -17.56 -8.81 50.83
CA GLU A 294 -17.72 -9.49 52.12
C GLU A 294 -17.78 -11.02 52.09
N HIS A 295 -17.94 -11.67 50.91
CA HIS A 295 -18.20 -13.12 50.93
C HIS A 295 -17.28 -13.97 50.06
N ARG A 296 -16.34 -13.43 49.30
CA ARG A 296 -15.23 -14.21 48.68
C ARG A 296 -14.00 -13.31 48.64
N ARG A 297 -12.82 -13.88 48.86
CA ARG A 297 -11.52 -13.24 48.61
C ARG A 297 -11.40 -12.94 47.10
N ALA A 298 -12.20 -12.01 46.60
CA ALA A 298 -12.12 -11.52 45.24
C ALA A 298 -11.07 -10.40 45.23
N PRO A 299 -10.18 -10.40 44.25
CA PRO A 299 -9.21 -9.33 44.07
C PRO A 299 -9.96 -8.02 43.78
N VAL A 300 -9.53 -6.94 44.40
CA VAL A 300 -10.13 -5.61 44.21
C VAL A 300 -9.71 -5.09 42.83
N LEU A 301 -10.66 -4.97 41.93
CA LEU A 301 -10.47 -4.38 40.61
C LEU A 301 -10.43 -2.85 40.76
N TYR A 302 -9.29 -2.22 40.48
CA TYR A 302 -9.24 -0.77 40.34
C TYR A 302 -9.46 -0.39 38.88
N ASP A 303 -10.56 0.31 38.65
CA ASP A 303 -10.88 0.90 37.35
C ASP A 303 -9.98 2.12 37.13
N LEU A 304 -8.92 1.96 36.34
CA LEU A 304 -8.17 3.07 35.81
C LEU A 304 -8.33 3.05 34.29
N CYS A 305 -9.49 3.53 33.84
CA CYS A 305 -9.77 3.67 32.43
C CYS A 305 -9.00 4.87 31.86
N VAL A 306 -7.75 4.64 31.47
CA VAL A 306 -7.02 5.56 30.60
C VAL A 306 -6.98 4.90 29.22
N ARG A 307 -7.95 5.26 28.37
CA ARG A 307 -8.05 4.82 26.96
C ARG A 307 -8.06 3.28 26.78
N GLY A 308 -8.96 2.59 27.45
CA GLY A 308 -9.24 1.18 27.16
C GLY A 308 -8.28 0.17 27.81
N ALA A 309 -7.57 0.50 28.86
CA ALA A 309 -6.79 -0.46 29.66
C ALA A 309 -7.29 -0.53 31.10
N LEU A 310 -7.57 -1.73 31.60
CA LEU A 310 -7.87 -2.03 33.01
C LEU A 310 -6.59 -2.47 33.70
N ARG A 311 -6.33 -1.92 34.89
CA ARG A 311 -5.19 -2.31 35.74
C ARG A 311 -5.72 -2.96 37.01
N TYR A 312 -5.09 -4.02 37.41
CA TYR A 312 -5.37 -4.76 38.64
C TYR A 312 -4.13 -4.88 39.51
N HIS A 313 -4.24 -4.50 40.80
CA HIS A 313 -3.18 -4.70 41.79
C HIS A 313 -3.47 -5.91 42.68
N HIS A 314 -2.52 -6.84 42.78
CA HIS A 314 -2.64 -7.99 43.68
C HIS A 314 -2.43 -7.52 45.12
N PRO A 315 -3.38 -7.81 46.07
CA PRO A 315 -3.31 -7.28 47.45
C PRO A 315 -2.14 -7.86 48.28
N ASP A 316 -1.52 -8.98 47.88
CA ASP A 316 -0.47 -9.62 48.67
C ASP A 316 0.96 -9.22 48.25
N ARG A 317 1.15 -8.40 47.24
CA ARG A 317 2.47 -7.82 46.90
C ARG A 317 2.62 -6.44 47.49
N THR A 318 3.06 -6.38 48.78
CA THR A 318 3.52 -5.14 49.39
C THR A 318 4.85 -4.75 48.75
N LEU A 319 4.85 -3.71 47.93
CA LEU A 319 6.08 -3.06 47.50
C LEU A 319 6.77 -2.45 48.73
N PRO A 320 8.06 -2.68 48.92
CA PRO A 320 8.79 -2.09 50.08
C PRO A 320 8.81 -0.58 49.88
N GLY A 321 8.03 0.13 50.72
CA GLY A 321 8.00 1.60 50.77
C GLY A 321 6.65 2.28 50.56
N CYS A 322 5.56 1.58 50.20
CA CYS A 322 4.24 2.18 50.13
C CYS A 322 3.54 2.21 51.50
N LYS A 323 3.26 3.39 51.99
CA LYS A 323 2.32 3.57 53.10
C LYS A 323 0.90 3.27 52.61
N PRO A 324 0.02 2.69 53.47
CA PRO A 324 -1.37 2.44 53.09
C PRO A 324 -2.06 3.76 52.72
N CYS A 325 -2.62 3.80 51.51
CA CYS A 325 -3.35 4.97 51.02
C CYS A 325 -4.68 5.11 51.76
N PRO A 326 -5.03 6.23 52.36
CA PRO A 326 -6.35 6.45 52.91
C PRO A 326 -7.35 6.57 51.77
N SER A 327 -8.52 5.98 51.96
CA SER A 327 -9.67 6.01 51.04
C SER A 327 -9.93 7.43 50.53
N GLN A 328 -9.51 7.75 49.31
CA GLN A 328 -9.86 9.00 48.63
C GLN A 328 -11.09 8.77 47.75
N ARG A 329 -12.11 9.58 48.02
CA ARG A 329 -13.35 9.71 47.26
C ARG A 329 -13.04 10.05 45.81
N PHE A 330 -13.64 9.32 44.91
CA PHE A 330 -13.62 9.61 43.48
C PHE A 330 -14.20 11.00 43.19
N GLN A 331 -13.40 11.86 42.56
CA GLN A 331 -13.89 13.05 41.87
C GLN A 331 -14.00 12.77 40.39
N HIS A 332 -15.14 13.15 39.82
CA HIS A 332 -15.52 12.98 38.43
C HIS A 332 -14.43 13.41 37.43
N ALA A 333 -14.29 12.63 36.38
CA ALA A 333 -13.46 12.91 35.22
C ALA A 333 -13.85 14.24 34.55
N PRO A 334 -12.90 15.03 34.02
CA PRO A 334 -13.23 16.22 33.28
C PRO A 334 -13.82 15.88 31.91
N ALA A 335 -14.74 16.71 31.46
CA ALA A 335 -15.46 16.64 30.20
C ALA A 335 -14.50 16.60 28.97
N PRO A 336 -14.92 16.02 27.84
CA PRO A 336 -14.10 15.93 26.63
C PRO A 336 -13.82 17.33 26.06
N LEU A 337 -12.56 17.55 25.67
CA LEU A 337 -12.11 18.74 24.97
C LEU A 337 -12.78 18.85 23.58
N PRO A 338 -13.13 20.08 23.15
CA PRO A 338 -13.76 20.28 21.85
C PRO A 338 -12.79 19.96 20.70
N LYS A 339 -13.36 19.38 19.65
CA LYS A 339 -12.67 19.12 18.37
C LYS A 339 -12.22 20.45 17.75
N ALA A 340 -10.94 20.55 17.47
CA ALA A 340 -10.39 21.52 16.53
C ALA A 340 -9.88 20.77 15.29
#